data_6c3d63f47c3950a7fb2d8ff434cce4b8
#
_entry.id   6c3d63f47c3950a7fb2d8ff434cce4b8
#
_cell.length_a   1.000
_cell.length_b   1.000
_cell.length_c   1.000
_cell.angle_alpha   90.00
_cell.angle_beta   90.00
_cell.angle_gamma   90.00
#
_symmetry.space_group_name_H-M   'P 1'
#
loop_
_entity.id
_entity.type
_entity.pdbx_description
1 polymer ?
#
loop_
_entity_poly.entity_id
_entity_poly.type
_entity_poly.pdbx_seq_one_letter_code
_entity_poly.pdbx_strand_id
1 'polypeptide(L)'
;MRGTYPIMHRMERLALAKTYISLTRMMVDSVFGKEPADHSLLLIGSAIMVGHAENRPMNAKKISHYVDLPRSTVIRKLNEFTRSGVVARHGNVYLLSEERAHNQTRYATEAMRVFHAAERSLKESKLDT
;
A
#
# COMPACT_ATOMS: atom_id res chain seq x y z
N MET A 1 -6.49 -30.69 22.73
CA MET A 1 -7.71 -30.42 21.97
C MET A 1 -7.79 -28.96 21.59
N ARG A 2 -8.21 -28.71 20.40
CA ARG A 2 -8.34 -27.33 19.94
C ARG A 2 -9.78 -26.90 19.92
N GLY A 3 -10.10 -25.92 20.74
CA GLY A 3 -11.40 -25.30 20.69
C GLY A 3 -11.53 -24.33 19.52
N THR A 4 -12.75 -23.93 19.26
CA THR A 4 -13.03 -22.85 18.32
C THR A 4 -12.87 -21.53 19.06
N TYR A 5 -12.24 -20.57 18.44
CA TYR A 5 -12.10 -19.22 18.99
C TYR A 5 -13.11 -18.31 18.31
N PRO A 6 -14.25 -18.04 18.94
CA PRO A 6 -15.29 -17.22 18.32
C PRO A 6 -14.79 -15.80 18.03
N ILE A 7 -15.16 -15.27 16.89
CA ILE A 7 -14.86 -13.91 16.52
C ILE A 7 -16.00 -13.38 15.67
N MET A 8 -16.48 -12.18 15.98
CA MET A 8 -17.53 -11.54 15.20
C MET A 8 -17.00 -11.17 13.82
N HIS A 9 -17.86 -11.32 12.82
CA HIS A 9 -17.51 -11.01 11.42
C HIS A 9 -16.26 -11.75 10.97
N ARG A 10 -16.21 -13.03 11.27
CA ARG A 10 -15.04 -13.88 11.02
C ARG A 10 -14.55 -13.78 9.57
N MET A 11 -15.44 -13.91 8.61
CA MET A 11 -15.04 -13.93 7.19
C MET A 11 -14.54 -12.56 6.73
N GLU A 12 -15.18 -11.49 7.18
CA GLU A 12 -14.74 -10.13 6.88
C GLU A 12 -13.36 -9.84 7.46
N ARG A 13 -13.13 -10.24 8.69
CA ARG A 13 -11.83 -10.05 9.35
C ARG A 13 -10.74 -10.88 8.69
N LEU A 14 -11.07 -12.11 8.31
CA LEU A 14 -10.15 -12.98 7.61
C LEU A 14 -9.77 -12.41 6.25
N ALA A 15 -10.77 -11.95 5.49
CA ALA A 15 -10.54 -11.34 4.18
C ALA A 15 -9.68 -10.09 4.29
N LEU A 16 -9.96 -9.24 5.28
CA LEU A 16 -9.18 -8.02 5.51
C LEU A 16 -7.72 -8.36 5.81
N ALA A 17 -7.49 -9.28 6.75
CA ALA A 17 -6.13 -9.62 7.17
C ALA A 17 -5.33 -10.26 6.03
N LYS A 18 -5.91 -11.21 5.31
CA LYS A 18 -5.25 -11.86 4.18
C LYS A 18 -4.95 -10.87 3.06
N THR A 19 -5.90 -10.00 2.76
CA THR A 19 -5.75 -8.99 1.72
C THR A 19 -4.63 -8.01 2.09
N TYR A 20 -4.61 -7.55 3.33
CA TYR A 20 -3.57 -6.64 3.81
C TYR A 20 -2.18 -7.27 3.68
N ILE A 21 -2.03 -8.52 4.11
CA ILE A 21 -0.75 -9.22 4.03
C ILE A 21 -0.29 -9.37 2.57
N SER A 22 -1.20 -9.81 1.71
CA SER A 22 -0.88 -10.04 0.29
C SER A 22 -0.52 -8.75 -0.42
N LEU A 23 -1.29 -7.68 -0.23
CA LEU A 23 -1.03 -6.39 -0.86
C LEU A 23 0.26 -5.76 -0.34
N THR A 24 0.52 -5.88 0.96
CA THR A 24 1.75 -5.36 1.56
C THR A 24 2.98 -6.04 0.97
N ARG A 25 2.95 -7.36 0.84
CA ARG A 25 4.05 -8.12 0.23
C ARG A 25 4.29 -7.70 -1.22
N MET A 26 3.22 -7.55 -1.99
CA MET A 26 3.34 -7.12 -3.38
C MET A 26 3.92 -5.71 -3.48
N MET A 27 3.51 -4.82 -2.60
CA MET A 27 4.02 -3.46 -2.57
C MET A 27 5.50 -3.42 -2.21
N VAL A 28 5.93 -4.21 -1.22
CA VAL A 28 7.34 -4.30 -0.87
C VAL A 28 8.15 -4.74 -2.07
N ASP A 29 7.73 -5.79 -2.76
CA ASP A 29 8.45 -6.33 -3.92
C ASP A 29 8.47 -5.36 -5.10
N SER A 30 7.34 -4.70 -5.39
CA SER A 30 7.21 -3.88 -6.59
C SER A 30 7.74 -2.46 -6.42
N VAL A 31 7.60 -1.89 -5.22
CA VAL A 31 7.97 -0.48 -4.99
C VAL A 31 9.31 -0.37 -4.27
N PHE A 32 9.48 -1.10 -3.18
CA PHE A 32 10.67 -0.96 -2.35
C PHE A 32 11.82 -1.89 -2.75
N GLY A 33 11.52 -3.00 -3.40
CA GLY A 33 12.54 -3.96 -3.80
C GLY A 33 13.23 -4.58 -2.57
N LYS A 34 14.54 -4.39 -2.48
CA LYS A 34 15.34 -4.92 -1.36
C LYS A 34 15.42 -3.96 -0.17
N GLU A 35 14.85 -2.77 -0.29
CA GLU A 35 14.90 -1.79 0.78
C GLU A 35 14.03 -2.23 1.95
N PRO A 36 14.49 -2.06 3.20
CA PRO A 36 13.64 -2.32 4.36
C PRO A 36 12.42 -1.40 4.31
N ALA A 37 11.24 -1.96 4.50
CA ALA A 37 10.01 -1.20 4.47
C ALA A 37 9.30 -1.32 5.81
N ASP A 38 9.05 -0.20 6.47
CA ASP A 38 8.22 -0.14 7.66
C ASP A 38 6.83 0.36 7.31
N HIS A 39 5.95 0.42 8.30
CA HIS A 39 4.57 0.84 8.10
C HIS A 39 4.46 2.26 7.53
N SER A 40 5.27 3.19 8.05
CA SER A 40 5.29 4.57 7.57
C SER A 40 5.70 4.65 6.11
N LEU A 41 6.70 3.89 5.71
CA LEU A 41 7.16 3.84 4.32
C LEU A 41 6.06 3.31 3.40
N LEU A 42 5.34 2.28 3.84
CA LEU A 42 4.23 1.72 3.06
C LEU A 42 3.11 2.73 2.86
N LEU A 43 2.75 3.47 3.91
CA LEU A 43 1.72 4.50 3.83
C LEU A 43 2.14 5.65 2.92
N ILE A 44 3.36 6.15 3.09
CA ILE A 44 3.88 7.25 2.27
C ILE A 44 3.98 6.83 0.81
N GLY A 45 4.49 5.62 0.55
CA GLY A 45 4.56 5.08 -0.80
C GLY A 45 3.18 4.96 -1.43
N SER A 46 2.19 4.53 -0.67
CA SER A 46 0.82 4.43 -1.15
C SER A 46 0.23 5.80 -1.52
N ALA A 47 0.49 6.82 -0.71
CA ALA A 47 0.04 8.18 -1.01
C ALA A 47 0.68 8.71 -2.29
N ILE A 48 1.97 8.45 -2.48
CA ILE A 48 2.68 8.82 -3.71
C ILE A 48 2.03 8.15 -4.93
N MET A 49 1.69 6.87 -4.79
CA MET A 49 1.00 6.13 -5.86
C MET A 49 -0.35 6.74 -6.19
N VAL A 50 -1.13 7.11 -5.19
CA VAL A 50 -2.42 7.76 -5.40
C VAL A 50 -2.25 9.06 -6.16
N GLY A 51 -1.34 9.92 -5.73
CA GLY A 51 -1.09 11.19 -6.40
C GLY A 51 -0.61 11.02 -7.84
N HIS A 52 0.29 10.06 -8.05
CA HIS A 52 0.82 9.76 -9.37
C HIS A 52 -0.29 9.24 -10.30
N ALA A 53 -1.08 8.28 -9.83
CA ALA A 53 -2.14 7.67 -10.63
C ALA A 53 -3.26 8.65 -10.96
N GLU A 54 -3.58 9.56 -10.04
CA GLU A 54 -4.60 10.58 -10.25
C GLU A 54 -4.09 11.79 -11.03
N ASN A 55 -2.81 11.79 -11.41
CA ASN A 55 -2.15 12.91 -12.05
C ASN A 55 -2.21 14.20 -11.19
N ARG A 56 -2.15 14.01 -9.88
CA ARG A 56 -2.11 15.07 -8.87
C ARG A 56 -1.04 14.75 -7.84
N PRO A 57 0.23 14.84 -8.21
CA PRO A 57 1.32 14.51 -7.28
C PRO A 57 1.23 15.35 -6.01
N MET A 58 1.58 14.73 -4.91
CA MET A 58 1.47 15.37 -3.59
C MET A 58 2.81 15.91 -3.12
N ASN A 59 2.75 17.04 -2.40
CA ASN A 59 3.89 17.54 -1.65
C ASN A 59 3.92 16.90 -0.26
N ALA A 60 4.96 17.17 0.52
CA ALA A 60 5.13 16.57 1.85
C ALA A 60 3.97 16.91 2.79
N LYS A 61 3.47 18.14 2.74
CA LYS A 61 2.36 18.56 3.58
C LYS A 61 1.10 17.77 3.27
N LYS A 62 0.77 17.62 1.99
CA LYS A 62 -0.41 16.88 1.56
C LYS A 62 -0.29 15.39 1.91
N ILE A 63 0.89 14.81 1.72
CA ILE A 63 1.13 13.41 2.12
C ILE A 63 0.92 13.25 3.62
N SER A 64 1.47 14.16 4.43
CA SER A 64 1.32 14.14 5.88
C SER A 64 -0.15 14.11 6.30
N HIS A 65 -0.98 14.94 5.69
CA HIS A 65 -2.42 14.96 5.96
C HIS A 65 -3.11 13.70 5.46
N TYR A 66 -2.73 13.24 4.29
CA TYR A 66 -3.37 12.09 3.65
C TYR A 66 -3.20 10.80 4.44
N VAL A 67 -2.02 10.58 5.00
CA VAL A 67 -1.69 9.35 5.74
C VAL A 67 -1.68 9.53 7.24
N ASP A 68 -1.95 10.73 7.73
CA ASP A 68 -1.98 11.06 9.16
C ASP A 68 -0.68 10.70 9.86
N LEU A 69 0.42 11.20 9.32
CA LEU A 69 1.75 11.07 9.91
C LEU A 69 2.33 12.47 10.14
N PRO A 70 3.18 12.63 11.16
CA PRO A 70 3.86 13.91 11.39
C PRO A 70 4.67 14.34 10.17
N ARG A 71 4.63 15.63 9.85
CA ARG A 71 5.34 16.17 8.69
C ARG A 71 6.83 15.87 8.74
N SER A 72 7.45 15.94 9.91
CA SER A 72 8.88 15.62 10.09
C SER A 72 9.20 14.18 9.71
N THR A 73 8.31 13.24 10.06
CA THR A 73 8.44 11.83 9.70
C THR A 73 8.34 11.67 8.18
N VAL A 74 7.35 12.32 7.58
CA VAL A 74 7.13 12.26 6.12
C VAL A 74 8.35 12.80 5.37
N ILE A 75 8.86 13.96 5.77
CA ILE A 75 10.03 14.58 5.12
C ILE A 75 11.24 13.65 5.20
N ARG A 76 11.51 13.08 6.38
CA ARG A 76 12.62 12.16 6.55
C ARG A 76 12.50 10.93 5.65
N LYS A 77 11.32 10.33 5.59
CA LYS A 77 11.07 9.15 4.75
C LYS A 77 11.13 9.50 3.26
N LEU A 78 10.62 10.65 2.87
CA LEU A 78 10.72 11.10 1.47
C LEU A 78 12.16 11.31 1.06
N ASN A 79 13.00 11.81 1.95
CA ASN A 79 14.43 11.96 1.67
C ASN A 79 15.09 10.59 1.48
N GLU A 80 14.74 9.61 2.30
CA GLU A 80 15.22 8.23 2.14
C GLU A 80 14.79 7.64 0.80
N PHE A 81 13.53 7.80 0.44
CA PHE A 81 12.99 7.31 -0.83
C PHE A 81 13.64 7.96 -2.04
N THR A 82 13.90 9.26 -1.97
CA THR A 82 14.56 9.98 -3.06
C THR A 82 15.99 9.50 -3.22
N ARG A 83 16.67 9.29 -2.11
CA ARG A 83 18.07 8.85 -2.11
C ARG A 83 18.21 7.43 -2.66
N SER A 84 17.27 6.55 -2.33
CA SER A 84 17.30 5.15 -2.80
C SER A 84 16.73 4.97 -4.21
N GLY A 85 16.22 6.02 -4.82
CA GLY A 85 15.69 5.95 -6.20
C GLY A 85 14.27 5.41 -6.31
N VAL A 86 13.55 5.24 -5.19
CA VAL A 86 12.17 4.76 -5.20
C VAL A 86 11.23 5.84 -5.75
N VAL A 87 11.48 7.09 -5.38
CA VAL A 87 10.69 8.23 -5.85
C VAL A 87 11.57 9.26 -6.52
N ALA A 88 10.95 10.03 -7.40
CA ALA A 88 11.56 11.18 -8.05
C ALA A 88 10.87 12.44 -7.53
N ARG A 89 11.67 13.42 -7.15
CA ARG A 89 11.16 14.72 -6.72
C ARG A 89 11.14 15.68 -7.90
N HIS A 90 9.98 16.27 -8.15
CA HIS A 90 9.81 17.31 -9.17
C HIS A 90 9.33 18.59 -8.48
N GLY A 91 10.25 19.54 -8.27
CA GLY A 91 9.93 20.72 -7.47
C GLY A 91 9.63 20.33 -6.03
N ASN A 92 8.41 20.53 -5.60
CA ASN A 92 7.97 20.18 -4.24
C ASN A 92 7.02 18.97 -4.20
N VAL A 93 6.84 18.27 -5.33
CA VAL A 93 5.97 17.10 -5.39
C VAL A 93 6.76 15.83 -5.68
N TYR A 94 6.16 14.69 -5.39
CA TYR A 94 6.82 13.38 -5.45
C TYR A 94 6.06 12.43 -6.33
N LEU A 95 6.79 11.71 -7.19
CA LEU A 95 6.27 10.69 -8.09
C LEU A 95 7.05 9.41 -7.87
N LEU A 96 6.46 8.26 -8.21
CA LEU A 96 7.25 7.05 -8.30
C LEU A 96 8.29 7.23 -9.39
N SER A 97 9.50 6.69 -9.17
CA SER A 97 10.50 6.69 -10.23
C SER A 97 9.97 5.87 -11.40
N GLU A 98 10.45 6.16 -12.60
CA GLU A 98 9.98 5.49 -13.81
C GLU A 98 10.13 3.97 -13.71
N GLU A 99 11.26 3.50 -13.20
CA GLU A 99 11.51 2.09 -13.00
C GLU A 99 10.50 1.46 -12.03
N ARG A 100 10.23 2.11 -10.91
CA ARG A 100 9.30 1.59 -9.90
C ARG A 100 7.87 1.62 -10.40
N ALA A 101 7.47 2.64 -11.14
CA ALA A 101 6.16 2.70 -11.74
C ALA A 101 5.95 1.56 -12.73
N HIS A 102 6.98 1.22 -13.51
CA HIS A 102 6.93 0.11 -14.45
C HIS A 102 6.81 -1.24 -13.73
N ASN A 103 7.60 -1.45 -12.67
CA ASN A 103 7.53 -2.66 -11.86
C ASN A 103 6.15 -2.85 -11.25
N GLN A 104 5.54 -1.77 -10.78
CA GLN A 104 4.21 -1.81 -10.21
C GLN A 104 3.17 -2.30 -11.22
N THR A 105 3.30 -1.89 -12.47
CA THR A 105 2.42 -2.36 -13.54
C THR A 105 2.48 -3.87 -13.70
N ARG A 106 3.64 -4.49 -13.51
CA ARG A 106 3.80 -5.94 -13.58
C ARG A 106 2.94 -6.68 -12.55
N TYR A 107 2.71 -6.08 -11.40
CA TYR A 107 1.98 -6.73 -10.31
C TYR A 107 0.50 -6.40 -10.30
N ALA A 108 0.03 -5.59 -11.24
CA ALA A 108 -1.37 -5.17 -11.28
C ALA A 108 -2.34 -6.36 -11.38
N THR A 109 -2.00 -7.36 -12.19
CA THR A 109 -2.84 -8.56 -12.35
C THR A 109 -2.97 -9.34 -11.04
N GLU A 110 -1.87 -9.48 -10.31
CA GLU A 110 -1.88 -10.17 -9.02
C GLU A 110 -2.68 -9.40 -7.98
N ALA A 111 -2.56 -8.07 -7.97
CA ALA A 111 -3.36 -7.22 -7.09
C ALA A 111 -4.85 -7.42 -7.34
N MET A 112 -5.26 -7.47 -8.60
CA MET A 112 -6.66 -7.70 -8.96
C MET A 112 -7.14 -9.06 -8.48
N ARG A 113 -6.31 -10.09 -8.56
CA ARG A 113 -6.66 -11.42 -8.03
C ARG A 113 -6.91 -11.38 -6.53
N VAL A 114 -6.08 -10.63 -5.79
CA VAL A 114 -6.24 -10.48 -4.33
C VAL A 114 -7.56 -9.81 -4.01
N PHE A 115 -7.90 -8.73 -4.72
CA PHE A 115 -9.16 -8.03 -4.51
C PHE A 115 -10.37 -8.91 -4.87
N HIS A 116 -10.31 -9.63 -5.97
CA HIS A 116 -11.40 -10.53 -6.37
C HIS A 116 -11.59 -11.67 -5.37
N ALA A 117 -10.50 -12.21 -4.83
CA ALA A 117 -10.58 -13.25 -3.81
C ALA A 117 -11.25 -12.72 -2.53
N ALA A 118 -10.90 -11.52 -2.11
CA ALA A 118 -11.52 -10.87 -0.96
C ALA A 118 -13.01 -10.64 -1.20
N GLU A 119 -13.37 -10.16 -2.37
CA GLU A 119 -14.77 -9.94 -2.75
C GLU A 119 -15.57 -11.24 -2.70
N ARG A 120 -15.04 -12.32 -3.26
CA ARG A 120 -15.70 -13.63 -3.21
C ARG A 120 -15.92 -14.10 -1.79
N SER A 121 -14.90 -13.98 -0.94
CA SER A 121 -15.01 -14.37 0.48
C SER A 121 -16.11 -13.59 1.20
N LEU A 122 -16.20 -12.29 0.92
CA LEU A 122 -17.22 -11.44 1.54
C LEU A 122 -18.63 -11.78 1.05
N LYS A 123 -18.78 -12.12 -0.24
CA LYS A 123 -20.06 -12.55 -0.79
C LYS A 123 -20.52 -13.87 -0.21
N GLU A 124 -19.63 -14.83 -0.08
CA GLU A 124 -19.91 -16.12 0.54
C GLU A 124 -20.34 -15.96 1.99
N SER A 125 -19.67 -15.10 2.74
CA SER A 125 -20.00 -14.78 4.11
C SER A 125 -21.46 -14.25 4.24
N LYS A 126 -21.88 -13.39 3.32
CA LYS A 126 -23.25 -12.84 3.32
C LYS A 126 -24.30 -13.87 2.99
N LEU A 127 -23.97 -14.87 2.18
CA LEU A 127 -24.89 -15.94 1.84
C LEU A 127 -25.13 -16.90 3.00
N ASP A 128 -24.17 -17.03 3.90
CA ASP A 128 -24.24 -17.92 5.05
C ASP A 128 -24.98 -17.31 6.25
N THR A 129 -25.34 -16.06 6.16
CA THR A 129 -26.12 -15.38 7.18
C THR A 129 -27.57 -15.19 6.69
#